data_f8e481c066268e95b0990fb1975858bb
#
_entry.id   f8e481c066268e95b0990fb1975858bb
#
_cell.length_a   1.000
_cell.length_b   1.000
_cell.length_c   1.000
_cell.angle_alpha   90.00
_cell.angle_beta   90.00
_cell.angle_gamma   90.00
#
_symmetry.space_group_name_H-M   'P 1'
#
loop_
_entity.id
_entity.type
_entity.pdbx_description
1 polymer ?
#
loop_
_entity_poly.entity_id
_entity_poly.type
_entity_poly.pdbx_seq_one_letter_code
_entity_poly.pdbx_strand_id
1 'polypeptide(L)'
;AGVMRDRAPANAAAMRGQLDQLGRMPQGQDLGMVPARLQAAAEKGMRRVKGAVSTASDEYYTKAKDPSIAPDGMMSDQWLDLANTPTMKKVWAKTQEIAADERYPVYHWIQVDDAGNVHLKNVPDATTGKYIEQAFDELIDGANAKAGPGEFTAEARRYLKLKEEFRGLLRQGNPALEQADFAHRQNMQSAYEPTLHGPLGLLAEAPPT
;
A
#
# COMPACT_ATOMS: atom_id res chain seq x y z
N ALA A 1 -10.16 4.52 -21.78
CA ALA A 1 -11.12 3.40 -21.55
C ALA A 1 -10.89 2.22 -22.49
N GLY A 2 -10.23 2.39 -23.66
CA GLY A 2 -10.00 1.32 -24.65
C GLY A 2 -8.85 0.37 -24.29
N VAL A 3 -7.76 0.87 -23.74
CA VAL A 3 -6.52 0.10 -23.53
C VAL A 3 -6.63 -0.98 -22.45
N MET A 4 -7.57 -0.88 -21.49
CA MET A 4 -7.78 -1.89 -20.47
C MET A 4 -8.67 -3.06 -20.94
N ARG A 5 -9.59 -2.85 -21.88
CA ARG A 5 -10.45 -3.92 -22.40
C ARG A 5 -9.68 -4.98 -23.18
N ASP A 6 -8.58 -4.59 -23.85
CA ASP A 6 -7.81 -5.52 -24.69
C ASP A 6 -6.77 -6.35 -23.90
N ARG A 7 -6.38 -5.91 -22.69
CA ARG A 7 -5.38 -6.64 -21.88
C ARG A 7 -5.94 -7.81 -21.08
N ALA A 8 -7.19 -7.76 -20.68
CA ALA A 8 -7.82 -8.86 -19.95
C ALA A 8 -7.92 -10.16 -20.79
N PRO A 9 -8.34 -10.12 -22.07
CA PRO A 9 -8.32 -11.31 -22.91
C PRO A 9 -6.91 -11.81 -23.27
N ALA A 10 -5.92 -10.91 -23.41
CA ALA A 10 -4.53 -11.30 -23.66
C ALA A 10 -3.92 -12.04 -22.44
N ASN A 11 -4.22 -11.59 -21.23
CA ASN A 11 -3.78 -12.25 -20.01
C ASN A 11 -4.47 -13.61 -19.81
N ALA A 12 -5.75 -13.71 -20.13
CA ALA A 12 -6.48 -14.98 -20.10
C ALA A 12 -5.95 -15.97 -21.15
N ALA A 13 -5.58 -15.50 -22.35
CA ALA A 13 -4.96 -16.32 -23.40
C ALA A 13 -3.55 -16.80 -22.98
N ALA A 14 -2.74 -15.94 -22.36
CA ALA A 14 -1.43 -16.32 -21.84
C ALA A 14 -1.53 -17.34 -20.70
N MET A 15 -2.54 -17.23 -19.82
CA MET A 15 -2.80 -18.23 -18.78
C MET A 15 -3.26 -19.56 -19.36
N ARG A 16 -4.15 -19.57 -20.37
CA ARG A 16 -4.55 -20.81 -21.07
C ARG A 16 -3.36 -21.47 -21.74
N GLY A 17 -2.49 -20.70 -22.41
CA GLY A 17 -1.27 -21.25 -23.01
C GLY A 17 -0.31 -21.85 -21.98
N GLN A 18 -0.23 -21.31 -20.77
CA GLN A 18 0.56 -21.90 -19.69
C GLN A 18 -0.07 -23.18 -19.12
N LEU A 19 -1.40 -23.22 -18.99
CA LEU A 19 -2.13 -24.42 -18.59
C LEU A 19 -2.02 -25.54 -19.63
N ASP A 20 -2.08 -25.19 -20.92
CA ASP A 20 -1.86 -26.15 -22.03
C ASP A 20 -0.42 -26.68 -22.05
N GLN A 21 0.57 -25.89 -21.71
CA GLN A 21 1.95 -26.34 -21.55
C GLN A 21 2.13 -27.27 -20.35
N LEU A 22 1.41 -27.05 -19.24
CA LEU A 22 1.41 -27.95 -18.08
C LEU A 22 0.73 -29.28 -18.41
N GLY A 23 -0.32 -29.29 -19.27
CA GLY A 23 -0.99 -30.50 -19.73
C GLY A 23 -0.17 -31.33 -20.73
N ARG A 24 0.90 -30.80 -21.31
CA ARG A 24 1.80 -31.50 -22.25
C ARG A 24 3.08 -32.03 -21.60
N MET A 25 3.09 -32.25 -20.30
CA MET A 25 4.27 -32.81 -19.62
C MET A 25 4.58 -34.22 -20.11
N PRO A 26 5.88 -34.56 -20.36
CA PRO A 26 6.29 -35.89 -20.75
C PRO A 26 5.87 -36.92 -19.68
N GLN A 27 5.31 -38.02 -20.12
CA GLN A 27 5.03 -39.18 -19.28
C GLN A 27 6.35 -39.63 -18.63
N GLY A 28 6.46 -39.55 -17.30
CA GLY A 28 7.64 -39.98 -16.55
C GLY A 28 8.16 -39.00 -15.52
N GLN A 29 7.60 -37.81 -15.36
CA GLN A 29 7.95 -36.92 -14.25
C GLN A 29 7.18 -37.32 -12.99
N ASP A 30 7.89 -37.29 -11.87
CA ASP A 30 7.40 -37.63 -10.54
C ASP A 30 6.08 -36.89 -10.22
N LEU A 31 4.97 -37.61 -10.24
CA LEU A 31 3.63 -37.07 -9.99
C LEU A 31 3.51 -36.39 -8.62
N GLY A 32 4.37 -36.75 -7.66
CA GLY A 32 4.44 -36.11 -6.36
C GLY A 32 4.88 -34.65 -6.37
N MET A 33 5.54 -34.19 -7.46
CA MET A 33 5.99 -32.80 -7.59
C MET A 33 5.01 -31.87 -8.30
N VAL A 34 3.93 -32.40 -8.89
CA VAL A 34 2.97 -31.63 -9.67
C VAL A 34 2.22 -30.61 -8.81
N PRO A 35 1.74 -30.93 -7.60
CA PRO A 35 1.05 -29.96 -6.75
C PRO A 35 1.95 -28.79 -6.35
N ALA A 36 3.19 -29.05 -5.93
CA ALA A 36 4.13 -28.02 -5.55
C ALA A 36 4.51 -27.09 -6.72
N ARG A 37 4.61 -27.61 -7.94
CA ARG A 37 4.89 -26.82 -9.15
C ARG A 37 3.67 -25.97 -9.53
N LEU A 38 2.46 -26.48 -9.40
CA LEU A 38 1.23 -25.75 -9.65
C LEU A 38 1.08 -24.61 -8.64
N GLN A 39 1.33 -24.86 -7.36
CA GLN A 39 1.30 -23.85 -6.31
C GLN A 39 2.33 -22.75 -6.58
N ALA A 40 3.58 -23.09 -6.87
CA ALA A 40 4.62 -22.13 -7.20
C ALA A 40 4.28 -21.29 -8.45
N ALA A 41 3.64 -21.90 -9.45
CA ALA A 41 3.16 -21.19 -10.64
C ALA A 41 2.01 -20.23 -10.31
N ALA A 42 1.09 -20.63 -9.44
CA ALA A 42 -0.01 -19.81 -8.96
C ALA A 42 0.51 -18.60 -8.15
N GLU A 43 1.41 -18.82 -7.21
CA GLU A 43 2.06 -17.73 -6.44
C GLU A 43 2.81 -16.75 -7.35
N LYS A 44 3.53 -17.25 -8.36
CA LYS A 44 4.19 -16.41 -9.35
C LYS A 44 3.20 -15.61 -10.17
N GLY A 45 2.06 -16.20 -10.53
CA GLY A 45 0.95 -15.54 -11.21
C GLY A 45 0.38 -14.42 -10.37
N MET A 46 0.09 -14.67 -9.08
CA MET A 46 -0.41 -13.68 -8.13
C MET A 46 0.56 -12.51 -7.97
N ARG A 47 1.86 -12.78 -7.80
CA ARG A 47 2.89 -11.73 -7.74
C ARG A 47 2.94 -10.88 -9.01
N ARG A 48 2.77 -11.47 -10.20
CA ARG A 48 2.71 -10.74 -11.47
C ARG A 48 1.49 -9.83 -11.55
N VAL A 49 0.31 -10.30 -11.15
CA VAL A 49 -0.91 -9.48 -11.16
C VAL A 49 -0.75 -8.31 -10.18
N LYS A 50 -0.26 -8.56 -8.95
CA LYS A 50 0.02 -7.53 -7.96
C LYS A 50 1.02 -6.49 -8.49
N GLY A 51 2.10 -6.94 -9.12
CA GLY A 51 3.09 -6.07 -9.76
C GLY A 51 2.49 -5.23 -10.89
N ALA A 52 1.64 -5.82 -11.73
CA ALA A 52 0.98 -5.10 -12.82
C ALA A 52 0.02 -4.02 -12.29
N VAL A 53 -0.71 -4.30 -11.21
CA VAL A 53 -1.58 -3.32 -10.52
C VAL A 53 -0.75 -2.16 -9.97
N SER A 54 0.37 -2.45 -9.31
CA SER A 54 1.30 -1.43 -8.81
C SER A 54 1.80 -0.55 -9.96
N THR A 55 2.37 -1.16 -11.01
CA THR A 55 2.90 -0.44 -12.17
C THR A 55 1.85 0.41 -12.87
N ALA A 56 0.61 -0.08 -12.98
CA ALA A 56 -0.48 0.71 -13.59
C ALA A 56 -0.84 1.96 -12.79
N SER A 57 -0.53 1.97 -11.50
CA SER A 57 -0.78 3.10 -10.60
C SER A 57 0.43 4.03 -10.46
N ASP A 58 1.63 3.58 -10.83
CA ASP A 58 2.90 4.30 -10.61
C ASP A 58 2.93 5.67 -11.32
N GLU A 59 2.31 5.78 -12.50
CA GLU A 59 2.23 7.05 -13.22
C GLU A 59 1.48 8.12 -12.40
N TYR A 60 0.38 7.74 -11.76
CA TYR A 60 -0.41 8.64 -10.93
C TYR A 60 0.34 9.01 -9.66
N TYR A 61 0.99 8.05 -9.00
CA TYR A 61 1.81 8.33 -7.82
C TYR A 61 3.05 9.16 -8.15
N THR A 62 3.62 9.00 -9.35
CA THR A 62 4.72 9.84 -9.81
C THR A 62 4.27 11.31 -9.95
N LYS A 63 3.08 11.55 -10.51
CA LYS A 63 2.50 12.90 -10.56
C LYS A 63 2.22 13.44 -9.16
N ALA A 64 1.67 12.62 -8.26
CA ALA A 64 1.40 13.05 -6.88
C ALA A 64 2.67 13.42 -6.08
N LYS A 65 3.83 12.88 -6.47
CA LYS A 65 5.13 13.18 -5.86
C LYS A 65 5.83 14.40 -6.47
N ASP A 66 5.29 14.97 -7.54
CA ASP A 66 5.88 16.16 -8.16
C ASP A 66 5.81 17.35 -7.17
N PRO A 67 6.96 17.92 -6.77
CA PRO A 67 6.98 19.03 -5.82
C PRO A 67 6.23 20.28 -6.30
N SER A 68 6.04 20.43 -7.62
CA SER A 68 5.28 21.54 -8.19
C SER A 68 3.77 21.42 -7.96
N ILE A 69 3.29 20.23 -7.62
CA ILE A 69 1.87 19.94 -7.32
C ILE A 69 1.64 19.97 -5.80
N ALA A 70 2.72 19.93 -5.00
CA ALA A 70 2.61 20.11 -3.57
C ALA A 70 1.94 21.47 -3.31
N PRO A 71 0.83 21.51 -2.55
CA PRO A 71 0.14 22.77 -2.32
C PRO A 71 1.12 23.73 -1.65
N ASP A 72 1.21 24.93 -2.19
CA ASP A 72 1.79 26.06 -1.47
C ASP A 72 1.13 26.09 -0.10
N GLY A 73 1.80 25.52 0.87
CA GLY A 73 1.57 25.51 2.30
C GLY A 73 0.25 26.08 2.79
N MET A 74 -0.87 25.51 2.44
CA MET A 74 -2.07 25.73 3.23
C MET A 74 -1.87 25.03 4.58
N MET A 75 -1.03 25.64 5.41
CA MET A 75 -0.97 25.35 6.85
C MET A 75 -2.30 25.79 7.43
N SER A 76 -3.31 24.92 7.32
CA SER A 76 -4.59 25.13 7.97
C SER A 76 -4.41 24.87 9.48
N ASP A 77 -5.22 25.51 10.28
CA ASP A 77 -5.30 25.22 11.72
C ASP A 77 -5.51 23.72 11.98
N GLN A 78 -6.18 23.03 11.07
CA GLN A 78 -6.39 21.58 11.11
C GLN A 78 -5.09 20.77 11.08
N TRP A 79 -4.11 21.17 10.27
CA TRP A 79 -2.78 20.55 10.28
C TRP A 79 -2.04 20.76 11.59
N LEU A 80 -2.13 21.97 12.15
CA LEU A 80 -1.50 22.31 13.43
C LEU A 80 -2.16 21.53 14.58
N ASP A 81 -3.48 21.46 14.59
CA ASP A 81 -4.24 20.71 15.59
C ASP A 81 -3.90 19.23 15.53
N LEU A 82 -3.86 18.64 14.33
CA LEU A 82 -3.47 17.25 14.13
C LEU A 82 -2.05 16.99 14.63
N ALA A 83 -1.07 17.82 14.20
CA ALA A 83 0.33 17.66 14.54
C ALA A 83 0.61 17.74 16.05
N ASN A 84 -0.16 18.56 16.77
CA ASN A 84 0.01 18.76 18.20
C ASN A 84 -0.66 17.70 19.07
N THR A 85 -1.42 16.77 18.50
CA THR A 85 -1.99 15.67 19.27
C THR A 85 -0.89 14.79 19.88
N PRO A 86 -1.03 14.32 21.13
CA PRO A 86 -0.04 13.40 21.73
C PRO A 86 0.16 12.13 20.93
N THR A 87 -0.88 11.67 20.24
CA THR A 87 -0.84 10.49 19.38
C THR A 87 -0.01 10.76 18.12
N MET A 88 -0.20 11.93 17.47
CA MET A 88 0.58 12.28 16.28
C MET A 88 2.06 12.49 16.61
N LYS A 89 2.39 13.02 17.79
CA LYS A 89 3.78 13.13 18.25
C LYS A 89 4.49 11.76 18.29
N LYS A 90 3.79 10.70 18.71
CA LYS A 90 4.34 9.33 18.67
C LYS A 90 4.52 8.83 17.24
N VAL A 91 3.51 9.06 16.38
CA VAL A 91 3.58 8.72 14.96
C VAL A 91 4.77 9.43 14.32
N TRP A 92 4.97 10.70 14.66
CA TRP A 92 6.05 11.50 14.11
C TRP A 92 7.44 10.98 14.53
N ALA A 93 7.61 10.64 15.80
CA ALA A 93 8.85 10.02 16.27
C ALA A 93 9.16 8.72 15.53
N LYS A 94 8.13 7.87 15.30
CA LYS A 94 8.26 6.64 14.53
C LYS A 94 8.56 6.90 13.05
N THR A 95 7.95 7.93 12.47
CA THR A 95 8.24 8.37 11.09
C THR A 95 9.71 8.76 10.92
N GLN A 96 10.26 9.49 11.87
CA GLN A 96 11.68 9.88 11.85
C GLN A 96 12.60 8.66 11.95
N GLU A 97 12.27 7.67 12.77
CA GLU A 97 13.00 6.40 12.89
C GLU A 97 13.03 5.68 11.53
N ILE A 98 11.86 5.41 10.93
CA ILE A 98 11.73 4.72 9.65
C ILE A 98 12.46 5.48 8.53
N ALA A 99 12.28 6.78 8.45
CA ALA A 99 12.90 7.61 7.43
C ALA A 99 14.43 7.69 7.58
N ALA A 100 14.94 7.65 8.82
CA ALA A 100 16.38 7.61 9.08
C ALA A 100 17.01 6.33 8.58
N ASP A 101 16.35 5.17 8.74
CA ASP A 101 16.81 3.89 8.23
C ASP A 101 16.91 3.90 6.70
N GLU A 102 15.99 4.58 6.02
CA GLU A 102 16.01 4.77 4.56
C GLU A 102 16.81 6.01 4.11
N ARG A 103 17.42 6.76 5.04
CA ARG A 103 18.18 8.00 4.80
C ARG A 103 17.34 9.10 4.12
N TYR A 104 16.05 9.14 4.39
CA TYR A 104 15.16 10.15 3.82
C TYR A 104 15.01 11.35 4.76
N PRO A 105 15.20 12.59 4.29
CA PRO A 105 15.23 13.79 5.12
C PRO A 105 13.82 14.32 5.45
N VAL A 106 13.09 13.70 6.37
CA VAL A 106 11.74 14.15 6.80
C VAL A 106 11.76 15.43 7.68
N TYR A 107 12.91 15.84 8.18
CA TYR A 107 13.04 17.02 9.08
C TYR A 107 12.68 18.35 8.42
N HIS A 108 12.55 18.41 7.13
CA HIS A 108 12.12 19.61 6.41
C HIS A 108 10.64 19.98 6.64
N TRP A 109 9.83 19.03 7.09
CA TRP A 109 8.39 19.17 7.22
C TRP A 109 7.95 19.50 8.63
N ILE A 110 8.50 18.83 9.59
CA ILE A 110 8.14 18.97 11.01
C ILE A 110 9.42 19.11 11.83
N GLN A 111 9.41 20.05 12.74
CA GLN A 111 10.43 20.23 13.75
C GLN A 111 9.79 20.05 15.12
N VAL A 112 10.43 19.27 15.98
CA VAL A 112 10.06 19.15 17.39
C VAL A 112 11.09 19.92 18.18
N ASP A 113 10.64 20.89 19.01
CA ASP A 113 11.53 21.63 19.91
C ASP A 113 11.91 20.80 21.15
N ASP A 114 12.86 21.30 21.94
CA ASP A 114 13.33 20.63 23.16
C ASP A 114 12.22 20.47 24.21
N ALA A 115 11.15 21.25 24.14
CA ALA A 115 9.97 21.14 24.98
C ALA A 115 8.94 20.13 24.44
N GLY A 116 9.20 19.53 23.29
CA GLY A 116 8.30 18.56 22.65
C GLY A 116 7.14 19.19 21.88
N ASN A 117 7.19 20.52 21.60
CA ASN A 117 6.19 21.14 20.73
C ASN A 117 6.53 20.88 19.27
N VAL A 118 5.47 20.65 18.49
CA VAL A 118 5.59 20.37 17.06
C VAL A 118 5.39 21.67 16.28
N HIS A 119 6.37 21.99 15.47
CA HIS A 119 6.34 23.11 14.54
C HIS A 119 6.29 22.57 13.12
N LEU A 120 5.17 22.75 12.43
CA LEU A 120 5.08 22.44 11.00
C LEU A 120 5.80 23.51 10.19
N LYS A 121 6.77 23.11 9.38
CA LYS A 121 7.42 23.98 8.42
C LYS A 121 6.69 24.01 7.08
N ASN A 122 6.17 22.88 6.68
CA ASN A 122 5.40 22.71 5.44
C ASN A 122 4.37 21.58 5.62
N VAL A 123 3.41 21.52 4.70
CA VAL A 123 2.53 20.34 4.55
C VAL A 123 3.37 19.17 4.00
N PRO A 124 3.26 17.97 4.57
CA PRO A 124 3.99 16.81 4.08
C PRO A 124 3.73 16.53 2.60
N ASP A 125 4.77 16.32 1.82
CA ASP A 125 4.63 15.81 0.46
C ASP A 125 4.17 14.35 0.45
N ALA A 126 3.82 13.83 -0.72
CA ALA A 126 3.32 12.45 -0.85
C ALA A 126 4.35 11.40 -0.38
N THR A 127 5.65 11.69 -0.49
CA THR A 127 6.70 10.77 -0.03
C THR A 127 6.80 10.76 1.49
N THR A 128 6.83 11.93 2.11
CA THR A 128 6.76 12.05 3.58
C THR A 128 5.46 11.47 4.13
N GLY A 129 4.34 11.69 3.42
CA GLY A 129 3.05 11.11 3.73
C GLY A 129 3.10 9.58 3.79
N LYS A 130 3.79 8.94 2.85
CA LYS A 130 4.01 7.48 2.86
C LYS A 130 4.73 7.00 4.13
N TYR A 131 5.79 7.69 4.56
CA TYR A 131 6.50 7.32 5.79
C TYR A 131 5.63 7.50 7.03
N ILE A 132 4.80 8.55 7.05
CA ILE A 132 3.84 8.77 8.14
C ILE A 132 2.80 7.65 8.17
N GLU A 133 2.28 7.23 7.01
CA GLU A 133 1.32 6.11 6.91
C GLU A 133 1.95 4.80 7.37
N GLN A 134 3.20 4.53 7.01
CA GLN A 134 3.94 3.35 7.45
C GLN A 134 4.13 3.38 8.99
N ALA A 135 4.45 4.53 9.56
CA ALA A 135 4.55 4.68 11.00
C ALA A 135 3.21 4.40 11.72
N PHE A 136 2.09 4.85 11.14
CA PHE A 136 0.77 4.50 11.64
C PHE A 136 0.55 2.98 11.63
N ASP A 137 0.88 2.30 10.51
CA ASP A 137 0.67 0.87 10.39
C ASP A 137 1.48 0.09 11.43
N GLU A 138 2.77 0.41 11.61
CA GLU A 138 3.61 -0.23 12.63
C GLU A 138 3.08 0.01 14.07
N LEU A 139 2.59 1.21 14.37
CA LEU A 139 2.02 1.52 15.67
C LEU A 139 0.66 0.83 15.90
N ILE A 140 -0.17 0.70 14.86
CA ILE A 140 -1.43 -0.05 14.91
C ILE A 140 -1.15 -1.52 15.15
N ASP A 141 -0.23 -2.11 14.41
CA ASP A 141 0.16 -3.52 14.55
C ASP A 141 0.75 -3.79 15.94
N GLY A 142 1.63 -2.92 16.42
CA GLY A 142 2.19 -3.01 17.76
C GLY A 142 1.14 -2.90 18.87
N ALA A 143 0.17 -1.97 18.72
CA ALA A 143 -0.93 -1.82 19.66
C ALA A 143 -1.90 -3.01 19.62
N ASN A 144 -2.03 -3.68 18.48
CA ASN A 144 -2.91 -4.84 18.31
C ASN A 144 -2.24 -6.18 18.63
N ALA A 145 -0.95 -6.23 18.86
CA ALA A 145 -0.20 -7.48 19.07
C ALA A 145 -0.77 -8.37 20.18
N LYS A 146 -1.56 -7.82 21.11
CA LYS A 146 -2.22 -8.53 22.21
C LYS A 146 -3.74 -8.66 22.05
N ALA A 147 -4.31 -8.18 20.93
CA ALA A 147 -5.73 -8.29 20.64
C ALA A 147 -6.06 -9.67 20.07
N GLY A 148 -7.30 -10.13 20.28
CA GLY A 148 -7.81 -11.34 19.62
C GLY A 148 -8.00 -11.14 18.11
N PRO A 149 -8.14 -12.25 17.35
CA PRO A 149 -8.36 -12.16 15.91
C PRO A 149 -9.58 -11.29 15.57
N GLY A 150 -9.36 -10.28 14.72
CA GLY A 150 -10.41 -9.34 14.28
C GLY A 150 -10.78 -8.26 15.30
N GLU A 151 -10.11 -8.20 16.45
CA GLU A 151 -10.34 -7.16 17.45
C GLU A 151 -9.27 -6.05 17.35
N PHE A 152 -9.70 -4.81 17.63
CA PHE A 152 -8.80 -3.67 17.75
C PHE A 152 -8.79 -3.15 19.16
N THR A 153 -7.61 -2.95 19.73
CA THR A 153 -7.44 -2.26 21.00
C THR A 153 -7.95 -0.81 20.94
N ALA A 154 -8.24 -0.21 22.07
CA ALA A 154 -8.64 1.20 22.12
C ALA A 154 -7.51 2.11 21.59
N GLU A 155 -6.25 1.73 21.78
CA GLU A 155 -5.09 2.47 21.27
C GLU A 155 -5.00 2.37 19.75
N ALA A 156 -5.12 1.17 19.18
CA ALA A 156 -5.13 0.97 17.74
C ALA A 156 -6.27 1.72 17.04
N ARG A 157 -7.47 1.75 17.63
CA ARG A 157 -8.60 2.55 17.10
C ARG A 157 -8.30 4.05 17.08
N ARG A 158 -7.56 4.57 18.06
CA ARG A 158 -7.12 5.97 18.06
C ARG A 158 -6.15 6.25 16.91
N TYR A 159 -5.19 5.36 16.68
CA TYR A 159 -4.28 5.48 15.54
C TYR A 159 -5.02 5.39 14.21
N LEU A 160 -5.97 4.47 14.06
CA LEU A 160 -6.78 4.34 12.85
C LEU A 160 -7.56 5.63 12.55
N LYS A 161 -8.25 6.18 13.57
CA LYS A 161 -8.98 7.44 13.41
C LYS A 161 -8.05 8.58 12.97
N LEU A 162 -6.91 8.73 13.63
CA LEU A 162 -5.96 9.78 13.31
C LEU A 162 -5.34 9.61 11.92
N LYS A 163 -5.10 8.36 11.50
CA LYS A 163 -4.63 8.03 10.15
C LYS A 163 -5.62 8.48 9.09
N GLU A 164 -6.92 8.28 9.31
CA GLU A 164 -7.94 8.74 8.36
C GLU A 164 -8.04 10.28 8.32
N GLU A 165 -7.93 10.96 9.45
CA GLU A 165 -7.87 12.42 9.50
C GLU A 165 -6.63 12.94 8.72
N PHE A 166 -5.46 12.35 8.95
CA PHE A 166 -4.22 12.67 8.23
C PHE A 166 -4.38 12.47 6.72
N ARG A 167 -4.92 11.33 6.29
CA ARG A 167 -5.18 11.05 4.87
C ARG A 167 -6.14 12.05 4.24
N GLY A 168 -7.17 12.43 4.97
CA GLY A 168 -8.12 13.44 4.53
C GLY A 168 -7.45 14.78 4.23
N LEU A 169 -6.61 15.27 5.14
CA LEU A 169 -5.87 16.51 4.96
C LEU A 169 -4.84 16.40 3.82
N LEU A 170 -4.13 15.28 3.72
CA LEU A 170 -3.15 15.05 2.67
C LEU A 170 -3.79 15.07 1.28
N ARG A 171 -4.96 14.44 1.11
CA ARG A 171 -5.71 14.43 -0.16
C ARG A 171 -6.29 15.79 -0.51
N GLN A 172 -6.79 16.54 0.48
CA GLN A 172 -7.25 17.91 0.25
C GLN A 172 -6.12 18.80 -0.28
N GLY A 173 -4.93 18.63 0.26
CA GLY A 173 -3.75 19.35 -0.19
C GLY A 173 -3.14 18.83 -1.49
N ASN A 174 -3.41 17.60 -1.90
CA ASN A 174 -2.84 16.98 -3.09
C ASN A 174 -3.90 16.19 -3.88
N PRO A 175 -4.66 16.84 -4.77
CA PRO A 175 -5.66 16.15 -5.60
C PRO A 175 -5.08 15.05 -6.52
N ALA A 176 -3.81 15.15 -6.90
CA ALA A 176 -3.16 14.12 -7.69
C ALA A 176 -2.96 12.82 -6.88
N LEU A 177 -2.76 12.93 -5.56
CA LEU A 177 -2.70 11.78 -4.68
C LEU A 177 -4.07 11.08 -4.57
N GLU A 178 -5.16 11.84 -4.49
CA GLU A 178 -6.51 11.28 -4.49
C GLU A 178 -6.79 10.50 -5.78
N GLN A 179 -6.38 11.04 -6.94
CA GLN A 179 -6.49 10.34 -8.22
C GLN A 179 -5.64 9.06 -8.26
N ALA A 180 -4.43 9.09 -7.71
CA ALA A 180 -3.55 7.93 -7.61
C ALA A 180 -4.18 6.82 -6.74
N ASP A 181 -4.71 7.17 -5.58
CA ASP A 181 -5.38 6.25 -4.68
C ASP A 181 -6.65 5.65 -5.31
N PHE A 182 -7.40 6.46 -6.06
CA PHE A 182 -8.57 6.00 -6.79
C PHE A 182 -8.19 5.00 -7.89
N ALA A 183 -7.18 5.33 -8.70
CA ALA A 183 -6.68 4.44 -9.75
C ALA A 183 -6.15 3.12 -9.17
N HIS A 184 -5.41 3.19 -8.06
CA HIS A 184 -4.91 1.99 -7.38
C HIS A 184 -6.06 1.11 -6.88
N ARG A 185 -7.04 1.67 -6.19
CA ARG A 185 -8.22 0.93 -5.71
C ARG A 185 -8.99 0.28 -6.85
N GLN A 186 -9.22 1.01 -7.95
CA GLN A 186 -9.89 0.45 -9.13
C GLN A 186 -9.12 -0.73 -9.72
N ASN A 187 -7.79 -0.62 -9.83
CA ASN A 187 -6.96 -1.69 -10.34
C ASN A 187 -6.93 -2.91 -9.38
N MET A 188 -6.91 -2.68 -8.07
CA MET A 188 -7.02 -3.74 -7.08
C MET A 188 -8.36 -4.49 -7.21
N GLN A 189 -9.48 -3.76 -7.21
CA GLN A 189 -10.82 -4.35 -7.28
C GLN A 189 -11.11 -5.05 -8.61
N SER A 190 -10.60 -4.53 -9.72
CA SER A 190 -10.89 -5.07 -11.06
C SER A 190 -9.97 -6.20 -11.50
N ALA A 191 -8.75 -6.26 -10.96
CA ALA A 191 -7.74 -7.22 -11.41
C ALA A 191 -7.21 -8.13 -10.28
N TYR A 192 -6.81 -7.56 -9.15
CA TYR A 192 -6.17 -8.33 -8.09
C TYR A 192 -7.18 -9.15 -7.27
N GLU A 193 -8.23 -8.53 -6.74
CA GLU A 193 -9.23 -9.21 -5.91
C GLU A 193 -9.92 -10.38 -6.63
N PRO A 194 -10.40 -10.24 -7.89
CA PRO A 194 -10.97 -11.37 -8.62
C PRO A 194 -9.96 -12.50 -8.86
N THR A 195 -8.67 -12.16 -9.00
CA THR A 195 -7.61 -13.16 -9.15
C THR A 195 -7.32 -13.86 -7.83
N LEU A 196 -7.30 -13.12 -6.72
CA LEU A 196 -7.07 -13.64 -5.37
C LEU A 196 -8.16 -14.63 -4.95
N HIS A 197 -9.43 -14.26 -5.17
CA HIS A 197 -10.57 -15.12 -4.82
C HIS A 197 -10.96 -16.13 -5.93
N GLY A 198 -10.24 -16.10 -7.04
CA GLY A 198 -10.39 -17.05 -8.14
C GLY A 198 -9.54 -18.32 -7.97
N PRO A 199 -9.60 -19.24 -8.98
CA PRO A 199 -8.86 -20.50 -8.93
C PRO A 199 -7.34 -20.33 -8.69
N LEU A 200 -6.76 -19.24 -9.17
CA LEU A 200 -5.33 -18.95 -9.02
C LEU A 200 -4.96 -18.66 -7.56
N GLY A 201 -5.77 -17.83 -6.88
CA GLY A 201 -5.55 -17.50 -5.48
C GLY A 201 -5.74 -18.71 -4.57
N LEU A 202 -6.81 -19.48 -4.81
CA LEU A 202 -7.08 -20.72 -4.07
C LEU A 202 -5.94 -21.76 -4.21
N LEU A 203 -5.32 -21.85 -5.40
CA LEU A 203 -4.15 -22.70 -5.60
C LEU A 203 -2.90 -22.18 -4.91
N ALA A 204 -2.72 -20.86 -4.85
CA ALA A 204 -1.58 -20.25 -4.17
C ALA A 204 -1.64 -20.40 -2.64
N GLU A 205 -2.86 -20.42 -2.07
CA GLU A 205 -3.10 -20.53 -0.63
C GLU A 205 -3.27 -21.99 -0.15
N ALA A 206 -3.35 -22.96 -1.09
CA ALA A 206 -3.51 -24.36 -0.72
C ALA A 206 -2.35 -24.83 0.16
N PRO A 207 -2.62 -25.59 1.25
CA PRO A 207 -1.55 -26.15 2.07
C PRO A 207 -0.68 -27.08 1.20
N PRO A 208 0.64 -27.06 1.41
CA PRO A 208 1.53 -27.98 0.70
C PRO A 208 1.14 -29.42 1.06
N THR A 209 0.76 -30.21 0.05
CA THR A 209 0.44 -31.65 0.18
C THR A 209 1.69 -32.50 0.05
#